data_5ace2e2f6f6e08558a10100e22f058c2
#
_entry.id   5ace2e2f6f6e08558a10100e22f058c2
#
_cell.length_a   1.000
_cell.length_b   1.000
_cell.length_c   1.000
_cell.angle_alpha   90.00
_cell.angle_beta   90.00
_cell.angle_gamma   90.00
#
_symmetry.space_group_name_H-M   'P 1'
#
loop_
_entity.id
_entity.type
_entity.pdbx_description
1 polymer ?
#
loop_
_entity_poly.entity_id
_entity_poly.type
_entity_poly.pdbx_seq_one_letter_code
_entity_poly.pdbx_strand_id
1 'polypeptide(L)'
;MKGRKGGLSVKLRRGLALVLALLLALSLGGCAAPADAAVLCSAEAAPAGRAMAEAGAGLSYAVAEDDAAALQQLTSGQCEFALVTESGAQTWQEAGGAVSPEAALAVFAVLSRAGDYGAWDRNTRVVIVGEAGGFGDSLAQQVLTCALYGSVRYDDLDAALSALERGTADAVLGMIAPQDEGVSRALGRVRNLELLSMPESLIAVRVPDEAVREHALELGGQTAQTYALFGALCTGGAVSTAQEEAVYRAAQEAGILSVGAPGAILE
;
A
#
# COMPACT_ATOMS: atom_id res chain seq x y z
N MET A 1 -12.28 74.82 -30.27
CA MET A 1 -12.51 73.39 -30.47
C MET A 1 -11.31 72.64 -29.90
N LYS A 2 -11.45 71.99 -28.73
CA LYS A 2 -10.38 71.21 -28.06
C LYS A 2 -10.71 69.74 -28.20
N GLY A 3 -9.83 69.00 -28.88
CA GLY A 3 -9.98 67.60 -29.23
C GLY A 3 -9.79 66.63 -28.04
N ARG A 4 -10.75 65.76 -27.81
CA ARG A 4 -10.72 64.62 -26.95
C ARG A 4 -9.82 63.52 -27.59
N LYS A 5 -8.58 63.41 -27.18
CA LYS A 5 -7.65 62.31 -27.60
C LYS A 5 -6.88 61.71 -26.43
N GLY A 6 -7.53 61.30 -25.34
CA GLY A 6 -6.76 60.78 -24.22
C GLY A 6 -7.33 59.55 -23.52
N GLY A 7 -8.57 59.11 -23.80
CA GLY A 7 -9.27 58.15 -22.99
C GLY A 7 -9.15 56.66 -23.40
N LEU A 8 -8.83 56.38 -24.67
CA LEU A 8 -8.81 54.99 -25.18
C LEU A 8 -7.49 54.25 -24.90
N SER A 9 -6.38 54.97 -24.83
CA SER A 9 -5.04 54.34 -24.69
C SER A 9 -4.80 53.79 -23.24
N VAL A 10 -5.36 54.42 -22.22
CA VAL A 10 -5.15 53.98 -20.83
C VAL A 10 -5.98 52.76 -20.50
N LYS A 11 -7.21 52.66 -21.00
CA LYS A 11 -8.04 51.45 -20.81
C LYS A 11 -7.49 50.24 -21.55
N LEU A 12 -6.94 50.45 -22.75
CA LEU A 12 -6.31 49.37 -23.53
C LEU A 12 -5.04 48.85 -22.84
N ARG A 13 -4.20 49.75 -22.31
CA ARG A 13 -2.98 49.34 -21.58
C ARG A 13 -3.28 48.61 -20.26
N ARG A 14 -4.35 49.01 -19.57
CA ARG A 14 -4.80 48.28 -18.35
C ARG A 14 -5.38 46.91 -18.70
N GLY A 15 -6.14 46.77 -19.78
CA GLY A 15 -6.64 45.49 -20.24
C GLY A 15 -5.52 44.52 -20.69
N LEU A 16 -4.54 45.04 -21.42
CA LEU A 16 -3.39 44.24 -21.87
C LEU A 16 -2.50 43.79 -20.69
N ALA A 17 -2.29 44.67 -19.70
CA ALA A 17 -1.53 44.33 -18.50
C ALA A 17 -2.24 43.25 -17.63
N LEU A 18 -3.58 43.31 -17.58
CA LEU A 18 -4.36 42.29 -16.85
C LEU A 18 -4.34 40.93 -17.57
N VAL A 19 -4.44 40.90 -18.89
CA VAL A 19 -4.32 39.66 -19.68
C VAL A 19 -2.90 39.08 -19.60
N LEU A 20 -1.88 39.95 -19.66
CA LEU A 20 -0.48 39.48 -19.49
C LEU A 20 -0.21 38.95 -18.09
N ALA A 21 -0.76 39.60 -17.04
CA ALA A 21 -0.66 39.13 -15.65
C ALA A 21 -1.40 37.78 -15.44
N LEU A 22 -2.56 37.62 -16.10
CA LEU A 22 -3.31 36.36 -16.06
C LEU A 22 -2.57 35.23 -16.81
N LEU A 23 -1.96 35.52 -17.96
CA LEU A 23 -1.13 34.56 -18.69
C LEU A 23 0.16 34.21 -17.95
N LEU A 24 0.78 35.18 -17.25
CA LEU A 24 1.94 34.92 -16.38
C LEU A 24 1.55 34.12 -15.12
N ALA A 25 0.39 34.39 -14.55
CA ALA A 25 -0.12 33.61 -13.42
C ALA A 25 -0.45 32.15 -13.83
N LEU A 26 -0.96 31.95 -15.02
CA LEU A 26 -1.18 30.61 -15.61
C LEU A 26 0.12 29.89 -15.99
N SER A 27 1.20 30.62 -16.33
CA SER A 27 2.50 30.03 -16.66
C SER A 27 3.41 29.82 -15.43
N LEU A 28 3.17 30.51 -14.32
CA LEU A 28 3.87 30.33 -13.05
C LEU A 28 3.15 29.38 -12.09
N GLY A 29 1.92 29.01 -12.39
CA GLY A 29 1.12 27.99 -11.69
C GLY A 29 1.35 26.56 -12.17
N GLY A 30 2.48 26.28 -12.79
CA GLY A 30 2.89 24.94 -13.16
C GLY A 30 3.47 24.11 -11.99
N CYS A 31 2.81 24.11 -10.82
CA CYS A 31 2.71 22.86 -10.09
C CYS A 31 1.82 21.98 -10.95
N ALA A 32 2.40 21.04 -11.69
CA ALA A 32 1.63 19.96 -12.28
C ALA A 32 0.70 19.47 -11.15
N ALA A 33 -0.61 19.55 -11.37
CA ALA A 33 -1.54 18.88 -10.47
C ALA A 33 -1.03 17.45 -10.36
N PRO A 34 -0.98 16.88 -9.14
CA PRO A 34 -0.56 15.49 -9.00
C PRO A 34 -1.37 14.70 -10.02
N ALA A 35 -0.70 13.89 -10.81
CA ALA A 35 -1.37 13.09 -11.83
C ALA A 35 -2.31 12.16 -11.06
N ASP A 36 -3.61 12.41 -11.12
CA ASP A 36 -4.60 11.54 -10.51
C ASP A 36 -4.43 10.16 -11.15
N ALA A 37 -3.97 9.18 -10.38
CA ALA A 37 -3.80 7.82 -10.82
C ALA A 37 -4.54 6.87 -9.87
N ALA A 38 -5.19 5.87 -10.44
CA ALA A 38 -5.86 4.82 -9.70
C ALA A 38 -5.08 3.51 -9.80
N VAL A 39 -4.77 2.93 -8.66
CA VAL A 39 -4.16 1.60 -8.55
C VAL A 39 -5.23 0.61 -8.15
N LEU A 40 -5.46 -0.38 -8.98
CA LEU A 40 -6.33 -1.49 -8.65
C LEU A 40 -5.51 -2.60 -7.98
N CYS A 41 -5.98 -3.12 -6.87
CA CYS A 41 -5.30 -4.16 -6.12
C CYS A 41 -6.16 -5.42 -6.11
N SER A 42 -5.56 -6.60 -6.24
CA SER A 42 -6.24 -7.81 -5.78
C SER A 42 -6.51 -7.72 -4.27
N ALA A 43 -7.45 -8.48 -3.78
CA ALA A 43 -7.82 -8.45 -2.35
C ALA A 43 -6.61 -8.68 -1.44
N GLU A 44 -5.70 -9.56 -1.82
CA GLU A 44 -4.48 -9.88 -1.07
C GLU A 44 -3.42 -8.77 -1.13
N ALA A 45 -3.43 -7.94 -2.19
CA ALA A 45 -2.54 -6.79 -2.36
C ALA A 45 -3.10 -5.49 -1.76
N ALA A 46 -4.29 -5.51 -1.17
CA ALA A 46 -4.94 -4.33 -0.60
C ALA A 46 -4.08 -3.56 0.43
N PRO A 47 -3.28 -4.20 1.31
CA PRO A 47 -2.37 -3.48 2.20
C PRO A 47 -1.36 -2.60 1.46
N ALA A 48 -0.79 -3.10 0.35
CA ALA A 48 0.12 -2.33 -0.50
C ALA A 48 -0.59 -1.15 -1.18
N GLY A 49 -1.77 -1.37 -1.77
CA GLY A 49 -2.54 -0.32 -2.42
C GLY A 49 -2.91 0.82 -1.48
N ARG A 50 -3.31 0.49 -0.27
CA ARG A 50 -3.60 1.47 0.79
C ARG A 50 -2.34 2.29 1.14
N ALA A 51 -1.22 1.63 1.40
CA ALA A 51 0.03 2.30 1.75
C ALA A 51 0.53 3.22 0.62
N MET A 52 0.39 2.81 -0.64
CA MET A 52 0.72 3.67 -1.78
C MET A 52 -0.18 4.90 -1.86
N ALA A 53 -1.49 4.76 -1.62
CA ALA A 53 -2.40 5.89 -1.63
C ALA A 53 -2.14 6.87 -0.47
N GLU A 54 -1.66 6.38 0.67
CA GLU A 54 -1.24 7.21 1.80
C GLU A 54 0.10 7.94 1.54
N ALA A 55 1.04 7.30 0.85
CA ALA A 55 2.35 7.87 0.50
C ALA A 55 2.27 8.86 -0.67
N GLY A 56 1.46 8.59 -1.69
CA GLY A 56 1.39 9.35 -2.94
C GLY A 56 0.25 10.36 -2.99
N ALA A 57 0.57 11.65 -3.09
CA ALA A 57 -0.44 12.69 -3.31
C ALA A 57 -1.15 12.51 -4.67
N GLY A 58 -2.47 12.40 -4.66
CA GLY A 58 -3.29 12.20 -5.87
C GLY A 58 -3.40 10.74 -6.30
N LEU A 59 -2.89 9.79 -5.52
CA LEU A 59 -3.13 8.37 -5.75
C LEU A 59 -4.40 7.93 -5.00
N SER A 60 -5.17 7.08 -5.68
CA SER A 60 -6.28 6.35 -5.09
C SER A 60 -6.10 4.86 -5.33
N TYR A 61 -6.72 4.03 -4.51
CA TYR A 61 -6.73 2.60 -4.73
C TYR A 61 -8.16 2.05 -4.68
N ALA A 62 -8.37 0.95 -5.37
CA ALA A 62 -9.59 0.15 -5.31
C ALA A 62 -9.20 -1.33 -5.20
N VAL A 63 -10.09 -2.14 -4.66
CA VAL A 63 -9.85 -3.56 -4.47
C VAL A 63 -10.71 -4.35 -5.46
N ALA A 64 -10.08 -5.22 -6.23
CA ALA A 64 -10.71 -6.24 -7.06
C ALA A 64 -10.84 -7.55 -6.27
N GLU A 65 -11.75 -8.41 -6.68
CA GLU A 65 -11.99 -9.71 -6.03
C GLU A 65 -10.72 -10.58 -6.02
N ASP A 66 -10.02 -10.62 -7.17
CA ASP A 66 -8.79 -11.38 -7.36
C ASP A 66 -7.88 -10.75 -8.43
N ASP A 67 -6.73 -11.39 -8.71
CA ASP A 67 -5.79 -10.98 -9.75
C ASP A 67 -6.44 -10.96 -11.14
N ALA A 68 -7.29 -11.94 -11.45
CA ALA A 68 -7.92 -12.04 -12.76
C ALA A 68 -8.87 -10.86 -13.00
N ALA A 69 -9.66 -10.47 -12.00
CA ALA A 69 -10.53 -9.31 -12.05
C ALA A 69 -9.72 -8.00 -12.19
N ALA A 70 -8.59 -7.88 -11.48
CA ALA A 70 -7.71 -6.73 -11.58
C ALA A 70 -7.10 -6.61 -12.99
N LEU A 71 -6.57 -7.69 -13.54
CA LEU A 71 -5.98 -7.73 -14.89
C LEU A 71 -7.01 -7.52 -16.00
N GLN A 72 -8.24 -7.98 -15.81
CA GLN A 72 -9.33 -7.72 -16.76
C GLN A 72 -9.64 -6.22 -16.85
N GLN A 73 -9.67 -5.51 -15.72
CA GLN A 73 -9.89 -4.06 -15.72
C GLN A 73 -8.70 -3.31 -16.32
N LEU A 74 -7.46 -3.76 -16.07
CA LEU A 74 -6.26 -3.22 -16.68
C LEU A 74 -6.28 -3.40 -18.22
N THR A 75 -6.66 -4.59 -18.71
CA THR A 75 -6.80 -4.91 -20.14
C THR A 75 -7.86 -4.05 -20.82
N SER A 76 -8.98 -3.80 -20.14
CA SER A 76 -10.08 -2.99 -20.68
C SER A 76 -9.81 -1.47 -20.62
N GLY A 77 -8.70 -1.04 -20.02
CA GLY A 77 -8.36 0.36 -19.81
C GLY A 77 -9.25 1.06 -18.76
N GLN A 78 -9.90 0.29 -17.89
CA GLN A 78 -10.67 0.84 -16.76
C GLN A 78 -9.79 1.26 -15.58
N CYS A 79 -8.58 0.74 -15.52
CA CYS A 79 -7.51 1.21 -14.63
C CYS A 79 -6.19 1.29 -15.40
N GLU A 80 -5.24 2.03 -14.87
CA GLU A 80 -3.92 2.27 -15.48
C GLU A 80 -2.86 1.40 -14.83
N PHE A 81 -3.04 1.01 -13.56
CA PHE A 81 -2.13 0.21 -12.78
C PHE A 81 -2.87 -0.86 -12.00
N ALA A 82 -2.24 -2.02 -11.83
CA ALA A 82 -2.74 -3.08 -10.98
C ALA A 82 -1.61 -3.68 -10.12
N LEU A 83 -1.87 -3.85 -8.82
CA LEU A 83 -1.05 -4.67 -7.93
C LEU A 83 -1.63 -6.06 -7.86
N VAL A 84 -0.85 -7.05 -8.27
CA VAL A 84 -1.27 -8.46 -8.35
C VAL A 84 -0.19 -9.37 -7.78
N THR A 85 -0.55 -10.59 -7.41
CA THR A 85 0.41 -11.60 -6.95
C THR A 85 1.38 -11.99 -8.07
N GLU A 86 2.40 -12.76 -7.74
CA GLU A 86 3.42 -13.23 -8.70
C GLU A 86 2.79 -13.98 -9.88
N SER A 87 1.78 -14.82 -9.64
CA SER A 87 1.06 -15.55 -10.69
C SER A 87 0.26 -14.62 -11.62
N GLY A 88 -0.37 -13.58 -11.06
CA GLY A 88 -1.05 -12.54 -11.83
C GLY A 88 -0.05 -11.74 -12.68
N ALA A 89 1.08 -11.35 -12.10
CA ALA A 89 2.14 -10.63 -12.80
C ALA A 89 2.73 -11.44 -13.97
N GLN A 90 2.96 -12.74 -13.78
CA GLN A 90 3.40 -13.62 -14.85
C GLN A 90 2.36 -13.71 -15.97
N THR A 91 1.09 -13.85 -15.64
CA THR A 91 -0.01 -13.86 -16.63
C THR A 91 -0.02 -12.59 -17.46
N TRP A 92 0.18 -11.42 -16.83
CA TRP A 92 0.24 -10.13 -17.52
C TRP A 92 1.46 -10.01 -18.43
N GLN A 93 2.63 -10.45 -17.96
CA GLN A 93 3.86 -10.46 -18.74
C GLN A 93 3.79 -11.39 -19.96
N GLU A 94 3.17 -12.56 -19.84
CA GLU A 94 2.93 -13.50 -20.94
C GLU A 94 2.00 -12.90 -21.99
N ALA A 95 1.09 -12.02 -21.59
CA ALA A 95 0.24 -11.25 -22.49
C ALA A 95 0.95 -10.05 -23.15
N GLY A 96 2.22 -9.80 -22.84
CA GLY A 96 3.04 -8.70 -23.36
C GLY A 96 2.89 -7.40 -22.59
N GLY A 97 2.33 -7.43 -21.39
CA GLY A 97 2.17 -6.27 -20.52
C GLY A 97 3.45 -5.93 -19.75
N ALA A 98 3.58 -4.65 -19.36
CA ALA A 98 4.70 -4.18 -18.56
C ALA A 98 4.50 -4.53 -17.08
N VAL A 99 5.57 -5.00 -16.43
CA VAL A 99 5.57 -5.44 -15.03
C VAL A 99 6.76 -4.82 -14.32
N SER A 100 6.56 -4.32 -13.09
CA SER A 100 7.64 -3.81 -12.24
C SER A 100 8.59 -4.95 -11.80
N PRO A 101 9.75 -4.61 -11.21
CA PRO A 101 10.47 -5.55 -10.36
C PRO A 101 9.56 -6.11 -9.25
N GLU A 102 10.02 -7.21 -8.63
CA GLU A 102 9.32 -7.86 -7.53
C GLU A 102 8.94 -6.86 -6.43
N ALA A 103 7.70 -6.95 -5.96
CA ALA A 103 7.10 -6.10 -4.95
C ALA A 103 6.65 -6.94 -3.74
N ALA A 104 6.92 -6.47 -2.52
CA ALA A 104 6.32 -7.01 -1.31
C ALA A 104 4.94 -6.40 -1.13
N LEU A 105 3.88 -7.15 -1.43
CA LEU A 105 2.50 -6.65 -1.43
C LEU A 105 1.91 -6.55 -0.02
N ALA A 106 2.22 -7.52 0.81
CA ALA A 106 1.76 -7.57 2.18
C ALA A 106 2.70 -8.45 3.02
N VAL A 107 2.84 -8.13 4.30
CA VAL A 107 3.68 -8.85 5.25
C VAL A 107 2.83 -9.28 6.44
N PHE A 108 2.93 -10.52 6.85
CA PHE A 108 2.21 -11.00 8.03
C PHE A 108 2.88 -10.48 9.30
N ALA A 109 2.13 -9.77 10.13
CA ALA A 109 2.61 -9.22 11.39
C ALA A 109 1.90 -9.83 12.58
N VAL A 110 2.64 -10.06 13.64
CA VAL A 110 2.14 -10.44 14.96
C VAL A 110 2.58 -9.38 15.96
N LEU A 111 1.65 -8.61 16.44
CA LEU A 111 1.86 -7.56 17.43
C LEU A 111 1.34 -8.04 18.78
N SER A 112 2.15 -8.02 19.83
CA SER A 112 1.76 -8.52 21.16
C SER A 112 2.15 -7.56 22.27
N ARG A 113 1.23 -7.35 23.20
CA ARG A 113 1.47 -6.71 24.50
C ARG A 113 1.61 -7.73 25.63
N ALA A 114 1.25 -8.97 25.36
CA ALA A 114 1.28 -10.07 26.31
C ALA A 114 2.65 -10.77 26.39
N GLY A 115 3.66 -10.24 25.69
CA GLY A 115 4.95 -10.88 25.53
C GLY A 115 4.94 -11.91 24.39
N ASP A 116 5.88 -12.85 24.42
CA ASP A 116 6.02 -13.91 23.44
C ASP A 116 4.87 -14.95 23.50
N TYR A 117 4.84 -15.87 22.54
CA TYR A 117 3.80 -16.91 22.46
C TYR A 117 3.72 -17.82 23.71
N GLY A 118 4.84 -17.97 24.44
CA GLY A 118 4.88 -18.75 25.68
C GLY A 118 4.15 -18.08 26.86
N ALA A 119 3.97 -16.76 26.79
CA ALA A 119 3.24 -16.00 27.78
C ALA A 119 1.72 -15.93 27.50
N TRP A 120 1.27 -16.32 26.29
CA TRP A 120 -0.14 -16.28 25.95
C TRP A 120 -0.91 -17.38 26.64
N ASP A 121 -2.10 -17.03 27.12
CA ASP A 121 -3.01 -17.95 27.79
C ASP A 121 -4.45 -17.78 27.30
N ARG A 122 -5.39 -18.54 27.86
CA ARG A 122 -6.82 -18.49 27.52
C ARG A 122 -7.50 -17.11 27.74
N ASN A 123 -6.84 -16.20 28.44
CA ASN A 123 -7.35 -14.86 28.69
C ASN A 123 -6.71 -13.84 27.74
N THR A 124 -5.70 -14.24 26.95
CA THR A 124 -5.08 -13.39 25.95
C THR A 124 -6.11 -13.07 24.84
N ARG A 125 -6.41 -11.80 24.68
CA ARG A 125 -7.42 -11.31 23.72
C ARG A 125 -6.74 -11.07 22.39
N VAL A 126 -6.98 -11.96 21.45
CA VAL A 126 -6.37 -11.92 20.13
C VAL A 126 -7.33 -11.35 19.10
N VAL A 127 -6.85 -10.43 18.31
CA VAL A 127 -7.55 -9.86 17.16
C VAL A 127 -6.89 -10.33 15.86
N ILE A 128 -7.69 -10.82 14.92
CA ILE A 128 -7.27 -11.14 13.57
C ILE A 128 -7.78 -10.04 12.64
N VAL A 129 -6.89 -9.47 11.82
CA VAL A 129 -7.23 -8.47 10.81
C VAL A 129 -7.35 -9.12 9.45
N GLY A 130 -8.42 -8.80 8.72
CA GLY A 130 -8.67 -9.24 7.37
C GLY A 130 -9.83 -10.24 7.23
N GLU A 131 -10.10 -10.63 6.01
CA GLU A 131 -11.21 -11.52 5.65
C GLU A 131 -10.98 -12.97 6.10
N ALA A 132 -12.06 -13.67 6.42
CA ALA A 132 -12.03 -15.09 6.74
C ALA A 132 -11.66 -15.92 5.51
N GLY A 133 -10.70 -16.84 5.67
CA GLY A 133 -10.24 -17.73 4.59
C GLY A 133 -9.17 -17.14 3.68
N GLY A 134 -8.81 -15.86 3.84
CA GLY A 134 -7.68 -15.27 3.16
C GLY A 134 -6.34 -15.78 3.68
N PHE A 135 -5.26 -15.42 3.00
CA PHE A 135 -3.91 -15.86 3.36
C PHE A 135 -3.51 -15.45 4.79
N GLY A 136 -3.75 -14.19 5.16
CA GLY A 136 -3.48 -13.70 6.52
C GLY A 136 -4.27 -14.44 7.60
N ASP A 137 -5.53 -14.80 7.32
CA ASP A 137 -6.33 -15.63 8.23
C ASP A 137 -5.74 -17.03 8.38
N SER A 138 -5.31 -17.65 7.30
CA SER A 138 -4.67 -18.97 7.33
C SER A 138 -3.41 -18.97 8.19
N LEU A 139 -2.55 -17.96 8.09
CA LEU A 139 -1.37 -17.78 8.94
C LEU A 139 -1.76 -17.52 10.40
N ALA A 140 -2.74 -16.65 10.64
CA ALA A 140 -3.22 -16.37 11.98
C ALA A 140 -3.78 -17.62 12.67
N GLN A 141 -4.56 -18.43 11.94
CA GLN A 141 -5.08 -19.71 12.46
C GLN A 141 -3.94 -20.70 12.78
N GLN A 142 -2.87 -20.73 12.01
CA GLN A 142 -1.71 -21.55 12.32
C GLN A 142 -1.01 -21.10 13.61
N VAL A 143 -0.84 -19.80 13.82
CA VAL A 143 -0.31 -19.24 15.09
C VAL A 143 -1.22 -19.63 16.25
N LEU A 144 -2.54 -19.57 16.06
CA LEU A 144 -3.52 -19.82 17.09
C LEU A 144 -3.78 -21.31 17.38
N THR A 145 -3.52 -22.22 16.41
CA THR A 145 -3.73 -23.67 16.62
C THR A 145 -2.87 -24.24 17.74
N CYS A 146 -1.78 -23.58 18.09
CA CYS A 146 -0.94 -23.98 19.23
C CYS A 146 -1.56 -23.59 20.58
N ALA A 147 -2.70 -22.86 20.57
CA ALA A 147 -3.30 -22.33 21.78
C ALA A 147 -4.83 -22.17 21.64
N LEU A 148 -5.57 -22.53 22.68
CA LEU A 148 -7.04 -22.45 22.74
C LEU A 148 -7.49 -21.00 23.03
N TYR A 149 -7.26 -20.06 22.12
CA TYR A 149 -7.65 -18.66 22.30
C TYR A 149 -9.00 -18.36 21.69
N GLY A 150 -9.75 -17.48 22.34
CA GLY A 150 -10.84 -16.77 21.69
C GLY A 150 -10.26 -15.63 20.85
N SER A 151 -10.50 -15.65 19.55
CA SER A 151 -10.13 -14.56 18.66
C SER A 151 -11.36 -13.76 18.24
N VAL A 152 -11.17 -12.44 18.08
CA VAL A 152 -12.16 -11.53 17.49
C VAL A 152 -11.59 -11.03 16.16
N ARG A 153 -12.43 -10.96 15.14
CA ARG A 153 -12.02 -10.47 13.84
C ARG A 153 -12.37 -8.99 13.70
N TYR A 154 -11.46 -8.23 13.08
CA TYR A 154 -11.68 -6.88 12.62
C TYR A 154 -11.35 -6.81 11.13
N ASP A 155 -12.20 -6.11 10.38
CA ASP A 155 -11.97 -5.87 8.94
C ASP A 155 -10.95 -4.76 8.70
N ASP A 156 -10.67 -3.95 9.73
CA ASP A 156 -9.83 -2.77 9.65
C ASP A 156 -8.66 -2.83 10.65
N LEU A 157 -7.44 -2.62 10.13
CA LEU A 157 -6.21 -2.57 10.92
C LEU A 157 -6.23 -1.43 11.95
N ASP A 158 -6.73 -0.24 11.59
CA ASP A 158 -6.78 0.90 12.51
C ASP A 158 -7.68 0.63 13.72
N ALA A 159 -8.78 -0.08 13.51
CA ALA A 159 -9.65 -0.53 14.59
C ALA A 159 -8.92 -1.53 15.51
N ALA A 160 -8.14 -2.45 14.95
CA ALA A 160 -7.35 -3.42 15.70
C ALA A 160 -6.22 -2.73 16.50
N LEU A 161 -5.47 -1.81 15.88
CA LEU A 161 -4.44 -1.02 16.56
C LEU A 161 -5.03 -0.17 17.68
N SER A 162 -6.18 0.45 17.44
CA SER A 162 -6.91 1.18 18.48
C SER A 162 -7.35 0.26 19.65
N ALA A 163 -7.65 -1.00 19.40
CA ALA A 163 -7.95 -1.98 20.47
C ALA A 163 -6.70 -2.29 21.31
N LEU A 164 -5.52 -2.41 20.69
CA LEU A 164 -4.24 -2.52 21.40
C LEU A 164 -3.96 -1.28 22.26
N GLU A 165 -4.12 -0.08 21.71
CA GLU A 165 -3.89 1.18 22.43
C GLU A 165 -4.80 1.32 23.65
N ARG A 166 -6.08 0.99 23.50
CA ARG A 166 -7.06 1.00 24.61
C ARG A 166 -6.89 -0.15 25.60
N GLY A 167 -6.05 -1.14 25.30
CA GLY A 167 -5.88 -2.33 26.11
C GLY A 167 -7.10 -3.26 26.09
N THR A 168 -7.93 -3.23 25.06
CA THR A 168 -9.03 -4.15 24.81
C THR A 168 -8.60 -5.36 23.99
N ALA A 169 -7.45 -5.31 23.33
CA ALA A 169 -6.73 -6.42 22.72
C ALA A 169 -5.35 -6.55 23.35
N ASP A 170 -4.82 -7.75 23.36
CA ASP A 170 -3.49 -8.10 23.87
C ASP A 170 -2.55 -8.46 22.71
N ALA A 171 -3.10 -8.98 21.61
CA ALA A 171 -2.36 -9.26 20.39
C ALA A 171 -3.21 -8.97 19.14
N VAL A 172 -2.52 -8.60 18.05
CA VAL A 172 -3.10 -8.39 16.71
C VAL A 172 -2.28 -9.16 15.68
N LEU A 173 -2.96 -9.93 14.84
CA LEU A 173 -2.39 -10.74 13.77
C LEU A 173 -3.04 -10.35 12.45
N GLY A 174 -2.25 -10.18 11.40
CA GLY A 174 -2.79 -9.90 10.06
C GLY A 174 -1.74 -9.49 9.04
N MET A 175 -2.21 -9.32 7.81
CA MET A 175 -1.39 -8.79 6.73
C MET A 175 -1.36 -7.26 6.80
N ILE A 176 -0.18 -6.70 6.74
CA ILE A 176 0.07 -5.25 6.76
C ILE A 176 0.96 -4.85 5.56
N ALA A 177 1.05 -3.57 5.27
CA ALA A 177 2.06 -3.09 4.32
C ALA A 177 3.48 -3.23 4.90
N PRO A 178 4.52 -3.42 4.06
CA PRO A 178 5.90 -3.61 4.53
C PRO A 178 6.43 -2.46 5.39
N GLN A 179 5.98 -1.24 5.15
CA GLN A 179 6.32 -0.04 5.94
C GLN A 179 5.04 0.64 6.46
N ASP A 180 4.21 -0.12 7.20
CA ASP A 180 2.97 0.41 7.75
C ASP A 180 3.24 1.45 8.85
N GLU A 181 2.89 2.71 8.56
CA GLU A 181 3.11 3.81 9.51
C GLU A 181 2.23 3.71 10.76
N GLY A 182 1.03 3.15 10.64
CA GLY A 182 0.11 2.93 11.75
C GLY A 182 0.71 1.96 12.76
N VAL A 183 1.22 0.83 12.27
CA VAL A 183 1.93 -0.18 13.07
C VAL A 183 3.21 0.38 13.66
N SER A 184 4.05 1.08 12.88
CA SER A 184 5.27 1.72 13.36
C SER A 184 4.99 2.70 14.49
N ARG A 185 3.93 3.49 14.36
CA ARG A 185 3.47 4.43 15.37
C ARG A 185 2.96 3.73 16.62
N ALA A 186 2.22 2.63 16.47
CA ALA A 186 1.74 1.83 17.59
C ALA A 186 2.89 1.20 18.38
N LEU A 187 3.90 0.63 17.70
CA LEU A 187 5.12 0.10 18.32
C LEU A 187 5.87 1.15 19.15
N GLY A 188 5.89 2.41 18.69
CA GLY A 188 6.53 3.51 19.42
C GLY A 188 5.72 4.08 20.60
N ARG A 189 4.39 3.88 20.63
CA ARG A 189 3.49 4.52 21.59
C ARG A 189 2.92 3.56 22.65
N VAL A 190 2.59 2.35 22.24
CA VAL A 190 1.96 1.36 23.12
C VAL A 190 3.03 0.70 23.96
N ARG A 191 2.87 0.82 25.28
CA ARG A 191 3.83 0.25 26.22
C ARG A 191 3.87 -1.28 26.10
N ASN A 192 5.07 -1.83 26.05
CA ASN A 192 5.36 -3.26 25.93
C ASN A 192 4.73 -3.91 24.68
N LEU A 193 4.52 -3.14 23.62
CA LEU A 193 4.13 -3.72 22.34
C LEU A 193 5.37 -4.23 21.62
N GLU A 194 5.32 -5.47 21.21
CA GLU A 194 6.41 -6.17 20.54
C GLU A 194 5.94 -6.71 19.20
N LEU A 195 6.82 -6.65 18.21
CA LEU A 195 6.67 -7.32 16.93
C LEU A 195 7.29 -8.71 17.07
N LEU A 196 6.46 -9.75 17.01
CA LEU A 196 6.92 -11.12 17.21
C LEU A 196 7.30 -11.79 15.88
N SER A 197 8.42 -12.52 15.89
CA SER A 197 8.74 -13.44 14.82
C SER A 197 7.75 -14.59 14.78
N MET A 198 7.46 -15.12 13.59
CA MET A 198 6.71 -16.36 13.44
C MET A 198 7.45 -17.50 14.15
N PRO A 199 6.74 -18.40 14.86
CA PRO A 199 7.36 -19.55 15.48
C PRO A 199 8.07 -20.43 14.44
N GLU A 200 9.31 -20.87 14.73
CA GLU A 200 10.09 -21.76 13.83
C GLU A 200 9.32 -23.01 13.41
N SER A 201 8.49 -23.56 14.28
CA SER A 201 7.63 -24.70 13.97
C SER A 201 6.59 -24.43 12.90
N LEU A 202 6.22 -23.17 12.69
CA LEU A 202 5.27 -22.72 11.66
C LEU A 202 5.99 -22.35 10.37
N ILE A 203 7.22 -21.87 10.45
CA ILE A 203 8.08 -21.61 9.28
C ILE A 203 8.34 -22.91 8.49
N ALA A 204 8.38 -24.05 9.19
CA ALA A 204 8.54 -25.37 8.58
C ALA A 204 7.25 -25.90 7.89
N VAL A 205 6.10 -25.31 8.12
CA VAL A 205 4.86 -25.67 7.43
C VAL A 205 4.88 -25.01 6.05
N ARG A 206 5.02 -25.85 5.02
CA ARG A 206 5.01 -25.41 3.62
C ARG A 206 3.76 -24.57 3.34
N VAL A 207 3.95 -23.28 3.20
CA VAL A 207 2.90 -22.40 2.69
C VAL A 207 2.61 -22.83 1.26
N PRO A 208 1.38 -23.17 0.90
CA PRO A 208 1.08 -23.77 -0.41
C PRO A 208 1.22 -22.82 -1.60
N ASP A 209 1.46 -21.53 -1.34
CA ASP A 209 1.57 -20.50 -2.37
C ASP A 209 3.04 -20.12 -2.62
N GLU A 210 3.50 -20.23 -3.87
CA GLU A 210 4.86 -19.87 -4.27
C GLU A 210 5.13 -18.36 -4.15
N ALA A 211 4.09 -17.54 -4.21
CA ALA A 211 4.19 -16.10 -4.01
C ALA A 211 4.48 -15.70 -2.56
N VAL A 212 4.42 -16.67 -1.63
CA VAL A 212 4.65 -16.42 -0.20
C VAL A 212 5.99 -16.96 0.22
N ARG A 213 6.82 -16.08 0.76
CA ARG A 213 8.20 -16.42 1.17
C ARG A 213 8.53 -15.83 2.52
N GLU A 214 9.54 -16.43 3.17
CA GLU A 214 10.13 -15.86 4.38
C GLU A 214 10.63 -14.43 4.14
N HIS A 215 10.37 -13.57 5.11
CA HIS A 215 10.70 -12.16 5.03
C HIS A 215 11.11 -11.61 6.40
N ALA A 216 12.11 -10.74 6.43
CA ALA A 216 12.48 -9.98 7.61
C ALA A 216 11.71 -8.66 7.61
N LEU A 217 10.74 -8.54 8.50
CA LEU A 217 9.96 -7.32 8.69
C LEU A 217 10.67 -6.40 9.67
N GLU A 218 10.94 -5.17 9.26
CA GLU A 218 11.55 -4.13 10.09
C GLU A 218 10.58 -2.97 10.27
N LEU A 219 10.00 -2.82 11.46
CA LEU A 219 9.05 -1.76 11.77
C LEU A 219 9.30 -1.19 13.18
N GLY A 220 9.19 0.12 13.33
CA GLY A 220 9.29 0.80 14.62
C GLY A 220 10.60 0.52 15.37
N GLY A 221 11.69 0.20 14.67
CA GLY A 221 12.98 -0.17 15.24
C GLY A 221 13.05 -1.62 15.77
N GLN A 222 12.06 -2.43 15.49
CA GLN A 222 12.03 -3.87 15.79
C GLN A 222 12.11 -4.69 14.52
N THR A 223 12.66 -5.91 14.63
CA THR A 223 12.81 -6.85 13.50
C THR A 223 12.15 -8.17 13.86
N ALA A 224 11.38 -8.73 12.95
CA ALA A 224 10.75 -10.04 13.08
C ALA A 224 10.94 -10.88 11.82
N GLN A 225 11.17 -12.18 11.99
CA GLN A 225 11.12 -13.13 10.87
C GLN A 225 9.67 -13.57 10.67
N THR A 226 9.19 -13.41 9.45
CA THR A 226 7.79 -13.66 9.11
C THR A 226 7.63 -14.09 7.66
N TYR A 227 6.42 -14.02 7.13
CA TYR A 227 6.10 -14.27 5.73
C TYR A 227 5.60 -13.01 5.05
N ALA A 228 5.99 -12.83 3.79
CA ALA A 228 5.45 -11.81 2.91
C ALA A 228 4.83 -12.45 1.66
N LEU A 229 3.77 -11.84 1.18
CA LEU A 229 3.19 -12.06 -0.12
C LEU A 229 3.91 -11.19 -1.13
N PHE A 230 4.42 -11.80 -2.19
CA PHE A 230 5.11 -11.10 -3.28
C PHE A 230 4.27 -11.05 -4.55
N GLY A 231 4.56 -10.09 -5.36
CA GLY A 231 3.92 -9.87 -6.64
C GLY A 231 4.56 -8.72 -7.39
N ALA A 232 3.78 -7.99 -8.18
CA ALA A 232 4.29 -6.87 -8.94
C ALA A 232 3.21 -5.82 -9.23
N LEU A 233 3.67 -4.63 -9.61
CA LEU A 233 2.86 -3.57 -10.19
C LEU A 233 2.82 -3.76 -11.71
N CYS A 234 1.65 -4.03 -12.24
CA CYS A 234 1.37 -4.13 -13.66
C CYS A 234 0.92 -2.78 -14.20
N THR A 235 1.43 -2.40 -15.38
CA THR A 235 1.10 -1.12 -16.03
C THR A 235 0.30 -1.37 -17.30
N GLY A 236 -0.79 -0.63 -17.50
CA GLY A 236 -1.61 -0.65 -18.72
C GLY A 236 -1.00 0.15 -19.87
N GLY A 237 -1.57 0.00 -21.09
CA GLY A 237 -0.98 0.53 -22.32
C GLY A 237 -1.07 2.04 -22.55
N ALA A 238 -1.76 2.81 -21.72
CA ALA A 238 -2.03 4.24 -21.96
C ALA A 238 -1.65 5.14 -20.77
N VAL A 239 -0.49 4.88 -20.17
CA VAL A 239 -0.01 5.60 -18.98
C VAL A 239 0.94 6.72 -19.38
N SER A 240 0.78 7.90 -18.80
CA SER A 240 1.75 8.99 -18.97
C SER A 240 2.98 8.75 -18.08
N THR A 241 4.16 9.18 -18.55
CA THR A 241 5.40 9.09 -17.75
C THR A 241 5.27 9.74 -16.37
N ALA A 242 4.51 10.82 -16.25
CA ALA A 242 4.31 11.50 -14.96
C ALA A 242 3.46 10.67 -13.98
N GLN A 243 2.45 9.94 -14.48
CA GLN A 243 1.65 9.01 -13.66
C GLN A 243 2.50 7.83 -13.23
N GLU A 244 3.25 7.25 -14.16
CA GLU A 244 4.15 6.13 -13.87
C GLU A 244 5.17 6.51 -12.79
N GLU A 245 5.88 7.63 -12.94
CA GLU A 245 6.83 8.12 -11.94
C GLU A 245 6.18 8.37 -10.57
N ALA A 246 4.96 8.91 -10.54
CA ALA A 246 4.23 9.15 -9.29
C ALA A 246 3.87 7.84 -8.58
N VAL A 247 3.37 6.85 -9.31
CA VAL A 247 2.99 5.54 -8.77
C VAL A 247 4.22 4.76 -8.29
N TYR A 248 5.30 4.72 -9.08
CA TYR A 248 6.55 4.06 -8.67
C TYR A 248 7.17 4.70 -7.43
N ARG A 249 7.16 6.04 -7.35
CA ARG A 249 7.64 6.76 -6.17
C ARG A 249 6.82 6.39 -4.92
N ALA A 250 5.51 6.41 -5.03
CA ALA A 250 4.63 6.02 -3.92
C ALA A 250 4.87 4.56 -3.49
N ALA A 251 5.08 3.64 -4.44
CA ALA A 251 5.42 2.26 -4.14
C ALA A 251 6.77 2.11 -3.42
N GLN A 252 7.75 2.94 -3.76
CA GLN A 252 9.05 2.98 -3.06
C GLN A 252 8.92 3.59 -1.66
N GLU A 253 8.20 4.70 -1.52
CA GLU A 253 7.96 5.37 -0.23
C GLU A 253 7.15 4.47 0.72
N ALA A 254 6.24 3.67 0.20
CA ALA A 254 5.50 2.65 0.95
C ALA A 254 6.31 1.36 1.24
N GLY A 255 7.56 1.28 0.78
CA GLY A 255 8.43 0.10 0.97
C GLY A 255 8.01 -1.15 0.18
N ILE A 256 7.10 -0.99 -0.77
CA ILE A 256 6.58 -2.09 -1.60
C ILE A 256 7.59 -2.49 -2.66
N LEU A 257 8.22 -1.51 -3.31
CA LEU A 257 9.32 -1.71 -4.24
C LEU A 257 10.64 -1.40 -3.56
N SER A 258 11.62 -2.27 -3.72
CA SER A 258 12.98 -1.99 -3.30
C SER A 258 13.51 -0.75 -4.03
N VAL A 259 14.30 0.08 -3.34
CA VAL A 259 15.02 1.20 -3.96
C VAL A 259 16.12 0.63 -4.86
N GLY A 260 15.74 0.09 -5.99
CA GLY A 260 16.62 -0.32 -7.09
C GLY A 260 16.66 0.81 -8.09
N ALA A 261 17.78 1.00 -8.77
CA ALA A 261 18.04 2.10 -9.68
C ALA A 261 16.84 2.42 -10.58
N PRO A 262 16.45 3.69 -10.73
CA PRO A 262 15.45 4.09 -11.72
C PRO A 262 16.01 3.74 -13.11
N GLY A 263 15.33 2.91 -13.87
CA GLY A 263 15.71 2.65 -15.26
C GLY A 263 15.76 1.22 -15.74
N ALA A 264 15.34 0.21 -14.98
CA ALA A 264 15.14 -1.13 -15.51
C ALA A 264 13.67 -1.33 -15.95
N ILE A 265 13.18 -0.49 -16.84
CA ILE A 265 12.13 -0.92 -17.76
C ILE A 265 12.87 -1.84 -18.73
N LEU A 266 12.60 -3.13 -18.64
CA LEU A 266 13.09 -4.11 -19.59
C LEU A 266 12.49 -3.71 -20.97
N GLU A 267 13.38 -3.27 -21.87
CA GLU A 267 13.08 -3.16 -23.30
C GLU A 267 12.73 -4.54 -23.90
#